data_d72156c518b7e29c571fca8b7bee0c6b
#
_entry.id   d72156c518b7e29c571fca8b7bee0c6b
#
_cell.length_a   1.000
_cell.length_b   1.000
_cell.length_c   1.000
_cell.angle_alpha   90.00
_cell.angle_beta   90.00
_cell.angle_gamma   90.00
#
_symmetry.space_group_name_H-M   'P 1'
#
loop_
_entity.id
_entity.type
_entity.pdbx_description
1 polymer ?
#
loop_
_entity_poly.entity_id
_entity_poly.type
_entity_poly.pdbx_seq_one_letter_code
_entity_poly.pdbx_strand_id
1 'polypeptide(L)'
;MVRTVTLNKQMEIPIACDLDALASAERERRRTLVRALAHAIVGRVELEHGFELRVDSARLDLPALAEWIGLERRCCPFLHFRIELAPRAGPVTVAISGGDGVKDFLRAEMGLPLAAELNKPRS
;
A
#
# COMPACT_ATOMS: atom_id res chain seq x y z
N MET A 1 -0.49 8.84 -19.28
CA MET A 1 -0.87 10.17 -18.78
C MET A 1 -0.86 10.17 -17.26
N VAL A 2 -0.17 11.10 -16.67
CA VAL A 2 -0.07 11.20 -15.22
C VAL A 2 -1.28 11.93 -14.67
N ARG A 3 -1.95 11.31 -13.69
CA ARG A 3 -2.99 11.98 -12.94
C ARG A 3 -2.38 12.71 -11.75
N THR A 4 -3.11 13.66 -11.18
CA THR A 4 -2.68 14.36 -9.99
C THR A 4 -3.75 14.26 -8.91
N VAL A 5 -3.32 14.41 -7.65
CA VAL A 5 -4.23 14.61 -6.53
C VAL A 5 -3.99 15.98 -5.94
N THR A 6 -5.04 16.59 -5.45
CA THR A 6 -4.94 17.87 -4.75
C THR A 6 -5.02 17.59 -3.26
N LEU A 7 -3.94 17.83 -2.52
CA LEU A 7 -3.90 17.65 -1.07
C LEU A 7 -4.54 18.83 -0.35
N ASN A 8 -4.37 19.99 -0.92
CA ASN A 8 -5.08 21.20 -0.52
C ASN A 8 -5.18 22.08 -1.76
N LYS A 9 -5.77 23.24 -1.65
CA LYS A 9 -6.03 24.11 -2.80
C LYS A 9 -4.78 24.56 -3.56
N GLN A 10 -3.59 24.34 -3.02
CA GLN A 10 -2.35 24.86 -3.55
C GLN A 10 -1.33 23.78 -3.91
N MET A 11 -1.61 22.53 -3.55
CA MET A 11 -0.63 21.47 -3.69
C MET A 11 -1.18 20.31 -4.51
N GLU A 12 -0.56 20.08 -5.65
CA GLU A 12 -0.87 18.93 -6.49
C GLU A 12 0.31 17.99 -6.53
N ILE A 13 0.03 16.71 -6.37
CA ILE A 13 1.05 15.67 -6.43
C ILE A 13 0.69 14.73 -7.57
N PRO A 14 1.62 14.47 -8.50
CA PRO A 14 1.37 13.50 -9.57
C PRO A 14 1.09 12.11 -8.99
N ILE A 15 0.11 11.41 -9.56
CA ILE A 15 -0.17 10.03 -9.20
C ILE A 15 0.72 9.14 -10.06
N ALA A 16 1.97 9.03 -9.64
CA ALA A 16 2.96 8.17 -10.28
C ALA A 16 4.06 7.89 -9.27
N CYS A 17 4.53 6.65 -9.24
CA CYS A 17 5.69 6.32 -8.42
C CYS A 17 6.94 6.96 -9.00
N ASP A 18 7.70 7.62 -8.16
CA ASP A 18 9.01 8.16 -8.50
C ASP A 18 10.08 7.29 -7.85
N LEU A 19 10.47 6.23 -8.56
CA LEU A 19 11.47 5.31 -8.04
C LEU A 19 12.85 5.96 -7.94
N ASP A 20 13.09 7.06 -8.66
CA ASP A 20 14.33 7.80 -8.55
C ASP A 20 14.46 8.53 -7.20
N ALA A 21 13.37 8.66 -6.46
CA ALA A 21 13.42 9.16 -5.09
C ALA A 21 14.12 8.18 -4.14
N LEU A 22 14.32 6.93 -4.57
CA LEU A 22 14.97 5.89 -3.79
C LEU A 22 16.36 5.62 -4.36
N ALA A 23 17.34 5.41 -3.49
CA ALA A 23 18.63 4.90 -3.91
C ALA A 23 18.50 3.47 -4.42
N SER A 24 19.48 3.02 -5.18
CA SER A 24 19.48 1.70 -5.80
C SER A 24 19.23 0.58 -4.78
N ALA A 25 19.92 0.62 -3.64
CA ALA A 25 19.74 -0.37 -2.58
C ALA A 25 18.34 -0.31 -1.97
N GLU A 26 17.76 0.89 -1.89
CA GLU A 26 16.41 1.07 -1.37
C GLU A 26 15.35 0.53 -2.34
N ARG A 27 15.56 0.71 -3.64
CA ARG A 27 14.67 0.09 -4.65
C ARG A 27 14.68 -1.42 -4.56
N GLU A 28 15.86 -2.00 -4.36
CA GLU A 28 16.01 -3.44 -4.19
C GLU A 28 15.29 -3.91 -2.93
N ARG A 29 15.51 -3.20 -1.83
CA ARG A 29 14.85 -3.51 -0.55
C ARG A 29 13.33 -3.42 -0.68
N ARG A 30 12.83 -2.40 -1.39
CA ARG A 30 11.41 -2.24 -1.63
C ARG A 30 10.83 -3.45 -2.37
N ARG A 31 11.52 -3.92 -3.41
CA ARG A 31 11.07 -5.11 -4.16
C ARG A 31 10.94 -6.33 -3.24
N THR A 32 11.93 -6.53 -2.39
CA THR A 32 11.90 -7.63 -1.41
C THR A 32 10.71 -7.50 -0.47
N LEU A 33 10.47 -6.29 0.05
CA LEU A 33 9.37 -6.05 0.96
C LEU A 33 8.01 -6.20 0.28
N VAL A 34 7.87 -5.75 -0.97
CA VAL A 34 6.63 -5.91 -1.73
C VAL A 34 6.29 -7.39 -1.90
N ARG A 35 7.29 -8.21 -2.23
CA ARG A 35 7.06 -9.66 -2.34
C ARG A 35 6.66 -10.28 -1.01
N ALA A 36 7.33 -9.89 0.06
CA ALA A 36 7.01 -10.39 1.39
C ALA A 36 5.60 -9.96 1.81
N LEU A 37 5.23 -8.72 1.53
CA LEU A 37 3.90 -8.22 1.82
C LEU A 37 2.84 -9.00 1.04
N ALA A 38 3.08 -9.27 -0.23
CA ALA A 38 2.13 -10.01 -1.06
C ALA A 38 1.84 -11.39 -0.46
N HIS A 39 2.84 -12.04 0.12
CA HIS A 39 2.66 -13.33 0.79
C HIS A 39 2.03 -13.22 2.17
N ALA A 40 2.08 -12.05 2.78
CA ALA A 40 1.57 -11.83 4.14
C ALA A 40 0.13 -11.32 4.16
N ILE A 41 -0.41 -10.87 3.05
CA ILE A 41 -1.78 -10.39 2.98
C ILE A 41 -2.73 -11.58 3.07
N VAL A 42 -3.58 -11.57 4.11
CA VAL A 42 -4.54 -12.65 4.37
C VAL A 42 -5.99 -12.20 4.20
N GLY A 43 -6.19 -10.95 3.88
CA GLY A 43 -7.52 -10.42 3.63
C GLY A 43 -7.45 -9.00 3.11
N ARG A 44 -8.53 -8.58 2.47
CA ARG A 44 -8.62 -7.27 1.88
C ARG A 44 -10.04 -6.78 1.90
N VAL A 45 -10.20 -5.51 2.20
CA VAL A 45 -11.49 -4.82 2.11
C VAL A 45 -11.33 -3.65 1.15
N GLU A 46 -12.21 -3.55 0.19
CA GLU A 46 -12.22 -2.40 -0.71
C GLU A 46 -12.90 -1.23 0.01
N LEU A 47 -12.23 -0.08 0.00
CA LEU A 47 -12.75 1.15 0.58
C LEU A 47 -13.19 2.08 -0.54
N GLU A 48 -13.93 3.13 -0.21
CA GLU A 48 -14.36 4.10 -1.21
C GLU A 48 -13.17 4.70 -1.96
N HIS A 49 -12.09 5.01 -1.25
CA HIS A 49 -10.92 5.69 -1.82
C HIS A 49 -9.63 4.88 -1.71
N GLY A 50 -9.74 3.57 -1.54
CA GLY A 50 -8.56 2.73 -1.43
C GLY A 50 -8.86 1.32 -1.01
N PHE A 51 -7.94 0.74 -0.26
CA PHE A 51 -8.04 -0.65 0.21
C PHE A 51 -7.50 -0.77 1.62
N GLU A 52 -8.11 -1.68 2.37
CA GLU A 52 -7.59 -2.08 3.67
C GLU A 52 -7.06 -3.50 3.54
N LEU A 53 -5.82 -3.69 3.96
CA LEU A 53 -5.14 -4.97 3.86
C LEU A 53 -4.97 -5.55 5.27
N ARG A 54 -5.34 -6.80 5.44
CA ARG A 54 -5.05 -7.54 6.67
C ARG A 54 -3.75 -8.28 6.47
N VAL A 55 -2.80 -8.07 7.36
CA VAL A 55 -1.45 -8.60 7.24
C VAL A 55 -1.18 -9.62 8.34
N ASP A 56 -0.66 -10.77 7.95
CA ASP A 56 -0.19 -11.78 8.89
C ASP A 56 1.19 -11.37 9.41
N SER A 57 1.24 -10.93 10.66
CA SER A 57 2.49 -10.43 11.26
C SER A 57 3.52 -11.53 11.51
N ALA A 58 3.13 -12.79 11.41
CA ALA A 58 4.10 -13.89 11.44
C ALA A 58 4.89 -14.01 10.14
N ARG A 59 4.31 -13.54 9.04
CA ARG A 59 4.95 -13.57 7.72
C ARG A 59 5.65 -12.27 7.37
N LEU A 60 5.14 -11.15 7.86
CA LEU A 60 5.76 -9.85 7.69
C LEU A 60 5.58 -9.09 9.01
N ASP A 61 6.67 -8.92 9.75
CA ASP A 61 6.58 -8.28 11.06
C ASP A 61 6.35 -6.77 10.93
N LEU A 62 5.97 -6.16 12.03
CA LEU A 62 5.65 -4.74 12.05
C LEU A 62 6.81 -3.83 11.64
N PRO A 63 8.07 -4.08 12.07
CA PRO A 63 9.18 -3.26 11.58
C PRO A 63 9.36 -3.32 10.08
N ALA A 64 9.23 -4.49 9.46
CA ALA A 64 9.35 -4.63 8.00
C ALA A 64 8.19 -3.94 7.28
N LEU A 65 6.98 -4.05 7.82
CA LEU A 65 5.82 -3.35 7.28
C LEU A 65 6.02 -1.83 7.34
N ALA A 66 6.51 -1.33 8.45
CA ALA A 66 6.79 0.09 8.61
C ALA A 66 7.89 0.56 7.65
N GLU A 67 8.91 -0.25 7.44
CA GLU A 67 9.98 0.04 6.48
C GLU A 67 9.40 0.18 5.07
N TRP A 68 8.55 -0.75 4.67
CA TRP A 68 7.89 -0.70 3.37
C TRP A 68 7.08 0.59 3.22
N ILE A 69 6.28 0.94 4.22
CA ILE A 69 5.49 2.17 4.20
C ILE A 69 6.40 3.40 4.06
N GLY A 70 7.51 3.41 4.78
CA GLY A 70 8.48 4.49 4.70
C GLY A 70 9.04 4.69 3.30
N LEU A 71 9.35 3.58 2.60
CA LEU A 71 9.82 3.65 1.22
C LEU A 71 8.71 4.10 0.27
N GLU A 72 7.50 3.59 0.44
CA GLU A 72 6.35 3.98 -0.39
C GLU A 72 6.05 5.48 -0.25
N ARG A 73 6.14 6.02 0.95
CA ARG A 73 5.90 7.44 1.18
C ARG A 73 6.87 8.33 0.41
N ARG A 74 8.07 7.83 0.15
CA ARG A 74 9.08 8.57 -0.61
C ARG A 74 8.84 8.49 -2.11
N CYS A 75 8.49 7.32 -2.63
CA CYS A 75 8.30 7.16 -4.07
C CYS A 75 6.85 7.39 -4.51
N CYS A 76 5.89 7.24 -3.62
CA CYS A 76 4.47 7.44 -3.92
C CYS A 76 3.87 8.42 -2.90
N PRO A 77 4.25 9.70 -2.95
CA PRO A 77 3.89 10.67 -1.90
C PRO A 77 2.40 11.02 -1.85
N PHE A 78 1.63 10.62 -2.83
CA PHE A 78 0.18 10.87 -2.88
C PHE A 78 -0.62 9.84 -2.08
N LEU A 79 0.02 8.81 -1.52
CA LEU A 79 -0.68 7.78 -0.77
C LEU A 79 -0.86 8.20 0.69
N HIS A 80 -2.03 7.86 1.20
CA HIS A 80 -2.34 7.99 2.62
C HIS A 80 -2.33 6.62 3.24
N PHE A 81 -1.61 6.46 4.35
CA PHE A 81 -1.53 5.18 5.07
C PHE A 81 -2.10 5.30 6.46
N ARG A 82 -2.82 4.28 6.87
CA ARG A 82 -3.29 4.14 8.24
C ARG A 82 -3.03 2.71 8.69
N ILE A 83 -2.38 2.55 9.86
CA ILE A 83 -2.11 1.24 10.43
C ILE A 83 -2.95 1.08 11.69
N GLU A 84 -3.58 -0.06 11.82
CA GLU A 84 -4.30 -0.42 13.02
C GLU A 84 -3.75 -1.73 13.57
N LEU A 85 -3.45 -1.72 14.86
CA LEU A 85 -2.93 -2.88 15.57
C LEU A 85 -3.99 -3.32 16.56
N ALA A 86 -4.52 -4.52 16.37
CA ALA A 86 -5.49 -5.08 17.32
C ALA A 86 -4.80 -5.51 18.61
N PRO A 87 -5.53 -5.52 19.74
CA PRO A 87 -4.94 -5.95 21.02
C PRO A 87 -4.49 -7.41 20.99
N ARG A 88 -3.60 -7.75 21.90
CA ARG A 88 -3.14 -9.13 22.14
C ARG A 88 -2.48 -9.76 20.93
N ALA A 89 -1.64 -8.99 20.25
CA ALA A 89 -0.98 -9.43 19.02
C ALA A 89 -1.98 -9.91 17.96
N GLY A 90 -3.16 -9.30 17.94
CA GLY A 90 -4.17 -9.58 16.93
C GLY A 90 -3.79 -9.06 15.56
N PRO A 91 -4.72 -9.04 14.62
CA PRO A 91 -4.42 -8.66 13.24
C PRO A 91 -3.85 -7.27 13.12
N VAL A 92 -2.93 -7.12 12.16
CA VAL A 92 -2.42 -5.82 11.72
C VAL A 92 -3.17 -5.47 10.44
N THR A 93 -3.74 -4.28 10.37
CA THR A 93 -4.37 -3.82 9.15
C THR A 93 -3.70 -2.56 8.65
N VAL A 94 -3.58 -2.44 7.33
CA VAL A 94 -3.04 -1.26 6.66
C VAL A 94 -4.08 -0.76 5.68
N ALA A 95 -4.54 0.47 5.87
CA ALA A 95 -5.41 1.12 4.90
C ALA A 95 -4.56 2.03 4.03
N ILE A 96 -4.69 1.86 2.72
CA ILE A 96 -4.01 2.67 1.72
C ILE A 96 -5.09 3.37 0.91
N SER A 97 -5.03 4.69 0.86
CA SER A 97 -6.06 5.47 0.19
C SER A 97 -5.49 6.74 -0.40
N GLY A 98 -6.33 7.51 -1.03
CA GLY A 98 -5.94 8.79 -1.58
C GLY A 98 -7.08 9.44 -2.33
N GLY A 99 -6.77 10.51 -3.05
CA GLY A 99 -7.74 11.25 -3.84
C GLY A 99 -8.14 10.52 -5.13
N ASP A 100 -8.84 11.22 -5.99
CA ASP A 100 -9.33 10.66 -7.25
C ASP A 100 -8.20 10.05 -8.08
N GLY A 101 -8.43 8.84 -8.56
CA GLY A 101 -7.45 8.12 -9.38
C GLY A 101 -6.50 7.22 -8.60
N VAL A 102 -6.36 7.42 -7.30
CA VAL A 102 -5.43 6.61 -6.48
C VAL A 102 -5.88 5.16 -6.42
N LYS A 103 -7.16 4.91 -6.30
CA LYS A 103 -7.68 3.55 -6.25
C LYS A 103 -7.35 2.75 -7.52
N ASP A 104 -7.49 3.39 -8.69
CA ASP A 104 -7.11 2.77 -9.96
C ASP A 104 -5.60 2.55 -10.03
N PHE A 105 -4.82 3.50 -9.53
CA PHE A 105 -3.38 3.37 -9.42
C PHE A 105 -3.00 2.16 -8.57
N LEU A 106 -3.64 2.00 -7.41
CA LEU A 106 -3.36 0.88 -6.52
C LEU A 106 -3.65 -0.46 -7.20
N ARG A 107 -4.71 -0.53 -7.98
CA ARG A 107 -5.02 -1.74 -8.75
C ARG A 107 -3.97 -2.03 -9.81
N ALA A 108 -3.54 -1.00 -10.54
CA ALA A 108 -2.64 -1.18 -11.66
C ALA A 108 -1.19 -1.41 -11.23
N GLU A 109 -0.70 -0.62 -10.28
CA GLU A 109 0.73 -0.56 -9.98
C GLU A 109 1.14 -1.45 -8.81
N MET A 110 0.24 -1.69 -7.87
CA MET A 110 0.57 -2.47 -6.68
C MET A 110 -0.04 -3.87 -6.71
N GLY A 111 -0.64 -4.24 -7.85
CA GLY A 111 -1.31 -5.53 -7.96
C GLY A 111 -2.48 -5.68 -7.00
N LEU A 112 -2.95 -4.56 -6.46
CA LEU A 112 -4.14 -4.54 -5.63
C LEU A 112 -5.33 -4.26 -6.54
N PRO A 113 -6.30 -4.97 -6.48
CA PRO A 113 -6.36 -6.22 -5.79
C PRO A 113 -6.05 -7.28 -6.77
N LEU A 114 -5.35 -8.16 -6.49
CA LEU A 114 -5.70 -9.44 -6.99
C LEU A 114 -7.17 -9.65 -6.62
N ALA A 115 -8.00 -8.70 -7.08
CA ALA A 115 -9.33 -8.48 -6.54
C ALA A 115 -10.20 -9.69 -6.63
N ALA A 116 -10.09 -10.37 -7.75
CA ALA A 116 -10.88 -11.57 -7.99
C ALA A 116 -10.49 -12.69 -7.03
N GLU A 117 -9.21 -12.80 -6.69
CA GLU A 117 -8.73 -13.84 -5.79
C GLU A 117 -8.99 -13.51 -4.33
N LEU A 118 -8.74 -12.25 -3.95
CA LEU A 118 -8.88 -11.84 -2.56
C LEU A 118 -10.34 -11.74 -2.14
N ASN A 119 -11.24 -11.46 -3.09
CA ASN A 119 -12.66 -11.35 -2.81
C ASN A 119 -13.43 -12.64 -3.01
N LYS A 120 -12.77 -13.69 -3.44
CA LYS A 120 -13.46 -14.99 -3.57
C LYS A 120 -13.85 -15.48 -2.20
N PRO A 121 -15.08 -15.98 -2.04
CA PRO A 121 -15.44 -16.67 -0.81
C PRO A 121 -14.48 -17.83 -0.62
N ARG A 122 -13.95 -17.95 0.54
CA ARG A 122 -13.16 -19.13 0.86
C ARG A 122 -14.11 -20.25 1.19
N SER A 123 -14.04 -21.23 0.38
CA SER A 123 -14.77 -22.46 0.64
C SER A 123 -14.00 -23.34 1.59
#